data_9598917ef952b620e85586105f38176e
#
_entry.id   9598917ef952b620e85586105f38176e
#
_cell.length_a   1.000
_cell.length_b   1.000
_cell.length_c   1.000
_cell.angle_alpha   90.00
_cell.angle_beta   90.00
_cell.angle_gamma   90.00
#
_symmetry.space_group_name_H-M   'P 1'
#
loop_
_entity.id
_entity.type
_entity.pdbx_description
1 polymer ?
#
loop_
_entity_poly.entity_id
_entity_poly.type
_entity_poly.pdbx_seq_one_letter_code
_entity_poly.pdbx_strand_id
1 'polypeptide(L)'
;MKFFLAPMQGLTGYTVRNAFHHHFDYIDKYYTPFIPAAKRMNAKIKRDIDPVNNDGITLIPQAMSIVADEVIDLHRQLVPYGYDEINVNLGCPSGTVVSKKRGSGILAYPDMLDSFLDELYTKADFPVSIKTRVGFNDDELWPKLIEIYSKYPISELTVHPRVQKDFYKNTPRMDDFALAMQKINPDKTTLCYNGDITDTNSFNALTDCFPDIDEIMIGRGLFANPALIAELKGISMDKAELRARLKNWHDEILSGYLSIFSGEKDAIFRMKEIWAYMHGLFSDSEKLWKKIKKCQTLNDYKSIVRMAFDAF
;
A
#
# COMPACT_ATOMS: atom_id res chain seq x y z
N MET A 1 14.86 -0.34 11.47
CA MET A 1 13.94 0.26 10.46
C MET A 1 13.15 -0.83 9.76
N LYS A 2 11.83 -0.70 9.68
CA LYS A 2 10.90 -1.65 9.07
C LYS A 2 10.32 -1.08 7.79
N PHE A 3 10.05 -1.95 6.83
CA PHE A 3 9.51 -1.59 5.53
C PHE A 3 8.18 -2.30 5.26
N PHE A 4 7.18 -1.54 4.83
CA PHE A 4 5.83 -2.05 4.60
C PHE A 4 5.41 -1.88 3.14
N LEU A 5 4.66 -2.85 2.60
CA LEU A 5 4.02 -2.70 1.30
C LEU A 5 2.71 -1.92 1.45
N ALA A 6 2.62 -0.76 0.80
CA ALA A 6 1.42 0.06 0.83
C ALA A 6 0.22 -0.65 0.19
N PRO A 7 -0.99 -0.53 0.77
CA PRO A 7 -2.21 -1.01 0.15
C PRO A 7 -2.51 -0.25 -1.16
N MET A 8 -2.56 -0.96 -2.28
CA MET A 8 -2.87 -0.40 -3.59
C MET A 8 -4.02 -1.18 -4.22
N GLN A 9 -5.17 -0.49 -4.37
CA GLN A 9 -6.39 -1.12 -4.88
C GLN A 9 -6.18 -1.70 -6.29
N GLY A 10 -6.47 -2.98 -6.45
CA GLY A 10 -6.29 -3.72 -7.69
C GLY A 10 -4.89 -4.29 -7.91
N LEU A 11 -3.87 -3.87 -7.15
CA LEU A 11 -2.47 -4.31 -7.30
C LEU A 11 -2.02 -5.24 -6.17
N THR A 12 -2.19 -4.86 -4.91
CA THR A 12 -1.60 -5.58 -3.77
C THR A 12 -2.47 -6.72 -3.23
N GLY A 13 -3.14 -7.48 -4.10
CA GLY A 13 -3.82 -8.72 -3.75
C GLY A 13 -2.83 -9.83 -3.36
N TYR A 14 -3.35 -10.93 -2.79
CA TYR A 14 -2.51 -12.01 -2.24
C TYR A 14 -1.48 -12.56 -3.24
N THR A 15 -1.83 -12.69 -4.51
CA THR A 15 -0.91 -13.13 -5.57
C THR A 15 0.36 -12.29 -5.64
N VAL A 16 0.23 -10.97 -5.52
CA VAL A 16 1.36 -10.05 -5.58
C VAL A 16 2.11 -10.03 -4.25
N ARG A 17 1.40 -10.08 -3.12
CA ARG A 17 2.03 -10.16 -1.79
C ARG A 17 2.91 -11.39 -1.66
N ASN A 18 2.41 -12.55 -2.08
CA ASN A 18 3.17 -13.81 -2.06
C ASN A 18 4.40 -13.74 -2.96
N ALA A 19 4.27 -13.21 -4.16
CA ALA A 19 5.41 -13.06 -5.06
C ALA A 19 6.49 -12.16 -4.46
N PHE A 20 6.11 -11.04 -3.78
CA PHE A 20 7.07 -10.24 -3.03
C PHE A 20 7.72 -11.05 -1.91
N HIS A 21 6.94 -11.77 -1.10
CA HIS A 21 7.46 -12.57 -0.01
C HIS A 21 8.43 -13.67 -0.51
N HIS A 22 8.10 -14.37 -1.59
CA HIS A 22 8.93 -15.46 -2.10
C HIS A 22 10.23 -14.99 -2.78
N HIS A 23 10.20 -13.83 -3.43
CA HIS A 23 11.34 -13.40 -4.27
C HIS A 23 12.09 -12.17 -3.75
N PHE A 24 11.44 -11.35 -2.92
CA PHE A 24 11.98 -10.13 -2.33
C PHE A 24 11.52 -10.01 -0.87
N ASP A 25 11.92 -10.98 -0.04
CA ASP A 25 11.52 -11.14 1.37
C ASP A 25 12.23 -10.11 2.29
N TYR A 26 11.95 -8.84 2.04
CA TYR A 26 12.46 -7.71 2.82
C TYR A 26 11.35 -6.81 3.36
N ILE A 27 10.09 -7.22 3.19
CA ILE A 27 8.89 -6.49 3.60
C ILE A 27 8.42 -7.05 4.95
N ASP A 28 8.41 -6.21 5.97
CA ASP A 28 8.07 -6.62 7.34
C ASP A 28 6.56 -6.71 7.56
N LYS A 29 5.74 -5.93 6.81
CA LYS A 29 4.29 -5.88 6.96
C LYS A 29 3.59 -5.58 5.63
N TYR A 30 2.49 -6.25 5.40
CA TYR A 30 1.65 -6.11 4.22
C TYR A 30 0.25 -5.63 4.61
N TYR A 31 -0.42 -4.93 3.71
CA TYR A 31 -1.81 -4.49 3.90
C TYR A 31 -2.67 -4.98 2.75
N THR A 32 -3.92 -5.38 3.06
CA THR A 32 -4.85 -5.71 1.97
C THR A 32 -5.25 -4.47 1.19
N PRO A 33 -5.63 -4.59 -0.10
CA PRO A 33 -6.52 -3.61 -0.71
C PRO A 33 -7.71 -3.35 0.20
N PHE A 34 -8.19 -2.10 0.28
CA PHE A 34 -9.24 -1.79 1.24
C PHE A 34 -10.51 -2.64 1.05
N ILE A 35 -11.08 -3.08 2.17
CA ILE A 35 -12.30 -3.86 2.26
C ILE A 35 -13.45 -2.90 2.59
N PRO A 36 -14.51 -2.80 1.77
CA PRO A 36 -15.71 -2.04 2.14
C PRO A 36 -16.38 -2.66 3.38
N ALA A 37 -16.31 -1.98 4.52
CA ALA A 37 -16.73 -2.55 5.79
C ALA A 37 -18.28 -2.64 5.96
N ALA A 38 -19.04 -1.84 5.19
CA ALA A 38 -20.51 -1.82 5.25
C ALA A 38 -21.22 -3.09 4.75
N LYS A 39 -20.46 -4.12 4.33
CA LYS A 39 -21.02 -5.34 3.73
C LYS A 39 -20.30 -6.58 4.23
N ARG A 40 -21.00 -7.72 4.16
CA ARG A 40 -20.34 -9.03 4.36
C ARG A 40 -19.28 -9.24 3.28
N MET A 41 -18.16 -9.83 3.69
CA MET A 41 -17.07 -10.19 2.79
C MET A 41 -17.54 -11.17 1.72
N ASN A 42 -17.32 -10.81 0.45
CA ASN A 42 -17.59 -11.69 -0.69
C ASN A 42 -16.45 -12.71 -0.88
N ALA A 43 -16.64 -13.67 -1.79
CA ALA A 43 -15.68 -14.74 -2.05
C ALA A 43 -14.30 -14.22 -2.47
N LYS A 44 -14.24 -13.09 -3.19
CA LYS A 44 -12.96 -12.48 -3.60
C LYS A 44 -12.19 -11.96 -2.39
N ILE A 45 -12.87 -11.24 -1.48
CA ILE A 45 -12.25 -10.72 -0.25
C ILE A 45 -11.80 -11.90 0.63
N LYS A 46 -12.67 -12.89 0.84
CA LYS A 46 -12.33 -14.07 1.66
C LYS A 46 -11.10 -14.79 1.12
N ARG A 47 -10.99 -15.00 -0.17
CA ARG A 47 -9.81 -15.59 -0.80
C ARG A 47 -8.57 -14.73 -0.62
N ASP A 48 -8.70 -13.39 -0.70
CA ASP A 48 -7.56 -12.47 -0.57
C ASP A 48 -6.97 -12.45 0.85
N ILE A 49 -7.82 -12.67 1.87
CA ILE A 49 -7.42 -12.69 3.28
C ILE A 49 -7.21 -14.09 3.85
N ASP A 50 -7.49 -15.14 3.09
CA ASP A 50 -7.35 -16.52 3.59
C ASP A 50 -5.89 -16.76 4.02
N PRO A 51 -5.64 -17.21 5.27
CA PRO A 51 -4.29 -17.50 5.75
C PRO A 51 -3.51 -18.47 4.86
N VAL A 52 -4.19 -19.46 4.26
CA VAL A 52 -3.58 -20.41 3.30
C VAL A 52 -3.00 -19.67 2.07
N ASN A 53 -3.58 -18.54 1.69
CA ASN A 53 -3.09 -17.68 0.61
C ASN A 53 -2.11 -16.59 1.08
N ASN A 54 -1.76 -16.55 2.36
CA ASN A 54 -0.91 -15.53 2.97
C ASN A 54 0.08 -16.13 3.97
N ASP A 55 0.52 -17.35 3.71
CA ASP A 55 1.43 -18.07 4.62
C ASP A 55 2.78 -17.35 4.75
N GLY A 56 3.29 -17.24 5.96
CA GLY A 56 4.53 -16.54 6.28
C GLY A 56 4.47 -15.00 6.20
N ILE A 57 3.32 -14.40 5.87
CA ILE A 57 3.15 -12.97 5.69
C ILE A 57 2.49 -12.34 6.93
N THR A 58 3.08 -11.26 7.46
CA THR A 58 2.40 -10.38 8.41
C THR A 58 1.42 -9.48 7.63
N LEU A 59 0.15 -9.85 7.58
CA LEU A 59 -0.88 -9.16 6.83
C LEU A 59 -1.85 -8.43 7.74
N ILE A 60 -2.09 -7.14 7.47
CA ILE A 60 -3.08 -6.32 8.15
C ILE A 60 -4.24 -6.03 7.18
N PRO A 61 -5.46 -6.49 7.47
CA PRO A 61 -6.65 -6.12 6.69
C PRO A 61 -6.96 -4.62 6.82
N GLN A 62 -7.26 -3.97 5.69
CA GLN A 62 -7.58 -2.55 5.69
C GLN A 62 -9.07 -2.32 5.44
N ALA A 63 -9.74 -1.64 6.38
CA ALA A 63 -11.15 -1.24 6.29
C ALA A 63 -11.35 0.07 5.54
N MET A 64 -12.43 0.18 4.76
CA MET A 64 -12.92 1.42 4.18
C MET A 64 -14.28 1.75 4.79
N SER A 65 -14.28 2.49 5.88
CA SER A 65 -15.46 3.06 6.53
C SER A 65 -15.13 4.30 7.35
N ILE A 66 -16.17 5.06 7.71
CA ILE A 66 -16.20 6.16 8.67
C ILE A 66 -17.33 5.95 9.68
N VAL A 67 -17.78 4.72 9.83
CA VAL A 67 -18.80 4.29 10.81
C VAL A 67 -18.13 3.23 11.70
N ALA A 68 -18.04 3.50 13.00
CA ALA A 68 -17.33 2.67 13.95
C ALA A 68 -17.86 1.22 13.97
N ASP A 69 -19.19 1.05 14.03
CA ASP A 69 -19.82 -0.28 14.05
C ASP A 69 -19.49 -1.10 12.78
N GLU A 70 -19.39 -0.45 11.59
CA GLU A 70 -18.98 -1.14 10.36
C GLU A 70 -17.54 -1.69 10.48
N VAL A 71 -16.61 -0.93 11.09
CA VAL A 71 -15.22 -1.36 11.30
C VAL A 71 -15.15 -2.52 12.28
N ILE A 72 -15.89 -2.43 13.39
CA ILE A 72 -15.97 -3.48 14.41
C ILE A 72 -16.60 -4.76 13.84
N ASP A 73 -17.68 -4.64 13.09
CA ASP A 73 -18.32 -5.80 12.45
C ASP A 73 -17.42 -6.45 11.39
N LEU A 74 -16.61 -5.66 10.68
CA LEU A 74 -15.61 -6.22 9.78
C LEU A 74 -14.52 -6.96 10.57
N HIS A 75 -14.01 -6.38 11.67
CA HIS A 75 -13.02 -7.06 12.52
C HIS A 75 -13.55 -8.40 13.03
N ARG A 76 -14.79 -8.46 13.53
CA ARG A 76 -15.43 -9.72 13.94
C ARG A 76 -15.47 -10.77 12.84
N GLN A 77 -15.64 -10.35 11.56
CA GLN A 77 -15.55 -11.26 10.41
C GLN A 77 -14.11 -11.70 10.10
N LEU A 78 -13.09 -10.96 10.53
CA LEU A 78 -11.68 -11.22 10.29
C LEU A 78 -11.05 -12.12 11.37
N VAL A 79 -11.54 -12.07 12.62
CA VAL A 79 -11.06 -12.90 13.75
C VAL A 79 -10.99 -14.39 13.42
N PRO A 80 -11.98 -15.02 12.74
CA PRO A 80 -11.89 -16.44 12.37
C PRO A 80 -10.77 -16.77 11.38
N TYR A 81 -10.17 -15.77 10.73
CA TYR A 81 -9.01 -15.89 9.85
C TYR A 81 -7.69 -15.61 10.58
N GLY A 82 -7.73 -15.31 11.90
CA GLY A 82 -6.54 -15.07 12.72
C GLY A 82 -6.02 -13.63 12.66
N TYR A 83 -6.84 -12.68 12.24
CA TYR A 83 -6.47 -11.26 12.22
C TYR A 83 -6.92 -10.57 13.50
N ASP A 84 -5.96 -10.05 14.27
CA ASP A 84 -6.21 -9.35 15.53
C ASP A 84 -6.24 -7.82 15.36
N GLU A 85 -5.55 -7.28 14.34
CA GLU A 85 -5.47 -5.86 14.03
C GLU A 85 -6.29 -5.53 12.78
N ILE A 86 -6.83 -4.31 12.73
CA ILE A 86 -7.43 -3.73 11.53
C ILE A 86 -6.84 -2.35 11.24
N ASN A 87 -6.57 -2.08 9.96
CA ASN A 87 -6.16 -0.75 9.52
C ASN A 87 -7.34 0.01 8.94
N VAL A 88 -7.50 1.29 9.25
CA VAL A 88 -8.55 2.15 8.70
C VAL A 88 -7.99 3.06 7.62
N ASN A 89 -8.61 3.04 6.43
CA ASN A 89 -8.22 3.89 5.31
C ASN A 89 -8.89 5.27 5.39
N LEU A 90 -8.13 6.28 5.75
CA LEU A 90 -8.53 7.70 5.72
C LEU A 90 -7.72 8.51 4.68
N GLY A 91 -7.10 7.81 3.68
CA GLY A 91 -6.22 8.44 2.70
C GLY A 91 -6.58 8.22 1.23
N CYS A 92 -7.54 7.35 0.90
CA CYS A 92 -7.89 7.06 -0.51
C CYS A 92 -8.45 8.31 -1.20
N PRO A 93 -7.85 8.77 -2.33
CA PRO A 93 -8.26 9.99 -3.02
C PRO A 93 -9.31 9.76 -4.11
N SER A 94 -9.80 8.53 -4.29
CA SER A 94 -10.73 8.16 -5.36
C SER A 94 -12.05 8.93 -5.26
N GLY A 95 -12.52 9.50 -6.36
CA GLY A 95 -13.78 10.26 -6.42
C GLY A 95 -14.98 9.50 -5.89
N THR A 96 -15.08 8.20 -6.17
CA THR A 96 -16.17 7.32 -5.70
C THR A 96 -16.13 7.05 -4.19
N VAL A 97 -14.97 7.24 -3.55
CA VAL A 97 -14.77 7.10 -2.11
C VAL A 97 -15.05 8.43 -1.42
N VAL A 98 -14.41 9.51 -1.89
CA VAL A 98 -14.49 10.83 -1.24
C VAL A 98 -15.89 11.45 -1.35
N SER A 99 -16.66 11.15 -2.41
CA SER A 99 -18.07 11.61 -2.54
C SER A 99 -18.97 11.09 -1.41
N LYS A 100 -18.55 10.03 -0.72
CA LYS A 100 -19.22 9.45 0.47
C LYS A 100 -18.55 9.86 1.78
N LYS A 101 -17.71 10.88 1.76
CA LYS A 101 -16.87 11.35 2.87
C LYS A 101 -15.96 10.26 3.45
N ARG A 102 -15.70 9.15 2.72
CA ARG A 102 -14.80 8.07 3.12
C ARG A 102 -13.38 8.32 2.60
N GLY A 103 -12.40 7.54 3.07
CA GLY A 103 -10.99 7.74 2.71
C GLY A 103 -10.55 9.15 3.06
N SER A 104 -9.83 9.84 2.14
CA SER A 104 -9.43 11.23 2.38
C SER A 104 -10.58 12.25 2.40
N GLY A 105 -11.79 11.85 2.03
CA GLY A 105 -12.96 12.73 2.06
C GLY A 105 -13.38 13.18 3.46
N ILE A 106 -13.09 12.40 4.51
CA ILE A 106 -13.40 12.78 5.90
C ILE A 106 -12.49 13.91 6.40
N LEU A 107 -11.30 14.07 5.81
CA LEU A 107 -10.31 15.06 6.25
C LEU A 107 -10.77 16.52 6.07
N ALA A 108 -11.80 16.74 5.25
CA ALA A 108 -12.49 18.03 5.15
C ALA A 108 -13.43 18.32 6.35
N TYR A 109 -13.63 17.37 7.26
CA TYR A 109 -14.61 17.43 8.34
C TYR A 109 -14.00 16.99 9.67
N PRO A 110 -13.13 17.81 10.31
CA PRO A 110 -12.41 17.42 11.54
C PRO A 110 -13.33 16.93 12.67
N ASP A 111 -14.47 17.59 12.89
CA ASP A 111 -15.37 17.22 13.97
C ASP A 111 -16.06 15.85 13.71
N MET A 112 -16.30 15.50 12.43
CA MET A 112 -16.78 14.17 12.05
C MET A 112 -15.70 13.11 12.24
N LEU A 113 -14.44 13.45 11.93
CA LEU A 113 -13.28 12.58 12.17
C LEU A 113 -13.14 12.28 13.67
N ASP A 114 -13.18 13.33 14.50
CA ASP A 114 -13.06 13.20 15.96
C ASP A 114 -14.18 12.30 16.52
N SER A 115 -15.44 12.56 16.14
CA SER A 115 -16.57 11.74 16.57
C SER A 115 -16.46 10.28 16.12
N PHE A 116 -15.99 10.04 14.89
CA PHE A 116 -15.78 8.68 14.39
C PHE A 116 -14.69 7.94 15.17
N LEU A 117 -13.57 8.60 15.46
CA LEU A 117 -12.47 8.00 16.20
C LEU A 117 -12.84 7.78 17.67
N ASP A 118 -13.54 8.73 18.31
CA ASP A 118 -14.02 8.58 19.66
C ASP A 118 -14.94 7.35 19.82
N GLU A 119 -15.90 7.21 18.91
CA GLU A 119 -16.79 6.05 18.91
C GLU A 119 -16.02 4.74 18.64
N LEU A 120 -15.09 4.74 17.67
CA LEU A 120 -14.32 3.57 17.30
C LEU A 120 -13.43 3.09 18.46
N TYR A 121 -12.63 3.98 19.06
CA TYR A 121 -11.70 3.62 20.14
C TYR A 121 -12.40 3.39 21.50
N THR A 122 -13.63 3.88 21.67
CA THR A 122 -14.47 3.53 22.84
C THR A 122 -14.98 2.09 22.73
N LYS A 123 -15.27 1.60 21.51
CA LYS A 123 -15.89 0.29 21.28
C LYS A 123 -14.87 -0.81 20.93
N ALA A 124 -13.74 -0.46 20.32
CA ALA A 124 -12.74 -1.43 19.87
C ALA A 124 -11.94 -1.96 21.08
N ASP A 125 -11.91 -3.28 21.23
CA ASP A 125 -11.08 -4.03 22.18
C ASP A 125 -9.87 -4.71 21.52
N PHE A 126 -9.51 -4.23 20.32
CA PHE A 126 -8.43 -4.73 19.47
C PHE A 126 -7.61 -3.57 18.91
N PRO A 127 -6.35 -3.81 18.47
CA PRO A 127 -5.51 -2.79 17.86
C PRO A 127 -6.12 -2.23 16.57
N VAL A 128 -6.15 -0.91 16.47
CA VAL A 128 -6.58 -0.20 15.25
C VAL A 128 -5.46 0.72 14.80
N SER A 129 -4.97 0.49 13.59
CA SER A 129 -4.04 1.40 12.90
C SER A 129 -4.77 2.23 11.85
N ILE A 130 -4.16 3.35 11.45
CA ILE A 130 -4.76 4.31 10.52
C ILE A 130 -3.77 4.66 9.42
N LYS A 131 -4.25 4.67 8.16
CA LYS A 131 -3.51 5.26 7.05
C LYS A 131 -4.22 6.51 6.54
N THR A 132 -3.56 7.66 6.65
CA THR A 132 -4.14 8.97 6.32
C THR A 132 -3.33 9.77 5.30
N ARG A 133 -3.90 10.89 4.86
CA ARG A 133 -3.25 12.03 4.21
C ARG A 133 -3.32 13.25 5.12
N VAL A 134 -2.64 14.34 4.73
CA VAL A 134 -2.57 15.56 5.55
C VAL A 134 -3.73 16.55 5.32
N GLY A 135 -4.61 16.28 4.36
CA GLY A 135 -5.77 17.13 4.10
C GLY A 135 -6.56 16.70 2.87
N PHE A 136 -7.61 17.48 2.58
CA PHE A 136 -8.49 17.24 1.43
C PHE A 136 -8.14 18.18 0.27
N ASN A 137 -8.42 19.48 0.38
CA ASN A 137 -8.11 20.46 -0.65
C ASN A 137 -6.70 21.04 -0.52
N ASP A 138 -6.31 21.27 0.72
CA ASP A 138 -5.08 21.85 1.21
C ASP A 138 -4.73 21.21 2.56
N ASP A 139 -3.68 21.66 3.18
CA ASP A 139 -3.17 21.21 4.48
C ASP A 139 -3.49 22.17 5.65
N GLU A 140 -4.29 23.19 5.42
CA GLU A 140 -4.64 24.17 6.46
C GLU A 140 -5.28 23.51 7.71
N LEU A 141 -6.01 22.43 7.51
CA LEU A 141 -6.63 21.67 8.59
C LEU A 141 -5.68 20.66 9.26
N TRP A 142 -4.48 20.43 8.70
CA TRP A 142 -3.58 19.40 9.22
C TRP A 142 -3.20 19.58 10.69
N PRO A 143 -2.91 20.78 11.20
CA PRO A 143 -2.65 20.96 12.62
C PRO A 143 -3.81 20.49 13.52
N LYS A 144 -5.07 20.72 13.11
CA LYS A 144 -6.25 20.23 13.83
C LYS A 144 -6.42 18.71 13.68
N LEU A 145 -6.18 18.16 12.49
CA LEU A 145 -6.31 16.73 12.23
C LEU A 145 -5.29 15.93 13.05
N ILE A 146 -4.04 16.36 13.11
CA ILE A 146 -3.01 15.64 13.87
C ILE A 146 -3.24 15.73 15.39
N GLU A 147 -3.81 16.84 15.89
CA GLU A 147 -4.27 16.94 17.26
C GLU A 147 -5.40 15.97 17.59
N ILE A 148 -6.33 15.75 16.64
CA ILE A 148 -7.37 14.74 16.78
C ILE A 148 -6.74 13.34 16.87
N TYR A 149 -5.86 12.97 15.93
CA TYR A 149 -5.20 11.67 15.97
C TYR A 149 -4.42 11.43 17.28
N SER A 150 -3.78 12.46 17.85
CA SER A 150 -3.00 12.33 19.10
C SER A 150 -3.82 12.00 20.34
N LYS A 151 -5.14 12.14 20.32
CA LYS A 151 -6.04 11.83 21.43
C LYS A 151 -6.22 10.32 21.63
N TYR A 152 -6.11 9.54 20.54
CA TYR A 152 -6.53 8.13 20.51
C TYR A 152 -5.34 7.18 20.56
N PRO A 153 -5.51 5.96 21.10
CA PRO A 153 -4.47 4.93 21.17
C PRO A 153 -4.32 4.21 19.81
N ILE A 154 -3.91 4.95 18.78
CA ILE A 154 -3.67 4.42 17.44
C ILE A 154 -2.44 3.53 17.48
N SER A 155 -2.55 2.25 17.09
CA SER A 155 -1.41 1.33 17.11
C SER A 155 -0.29 1.74 16.14
N GLU A 156 -0.67 2.19 14.95
CA GLU A 156 0.24 2.75 13.94
C GLU A 156 -0.50 3.83 13.14
N LEU A 157 0.11 5.00 13.01
CA LEU A 157 -0.39 6.08 12.14
C LEU A 157 0.52 6.22 10.91
N THR A 158 0.10 5.67 9.78
CA THR A 158 0.77 5.90 8.51
C THR A 158 0.33 7.23 7.90
N VAL A 159 1.25 8.16 7.72
CA VAL A 159 1.00 9.48 7.13
C VAL A 159 1.55 9.56 5.72
N HIS A 160 0.68 9.83 4.73
CA HIS A 160 1.08 10.24 3.39
C HIS A 160 1.00 11.77 3.31
N PRO A 161 2.13 12.51 3.35
CA PRO A 161 2.13 13.96 3.46
C PRO A 161 1.81 14.65 2.11
N ARG A 162 0.64 14.33 1.58
CA ARG A 162 -0.05 14.94 0.43
C ARG A 162 -1.51 15.13 0.77
N VAL A 163 -2.14 16.15 0.20
CA VAL A 163 -3.60 16.32 0.26
C VAL A 163 -4.28 15.46 -0.80
N GLN A 164 -5.61 15.31 -0.70
CA GLN A 164 -6.39 14.50 -1.64
C GLN A 164 -6.21 14.97 -3.09
N LYS A 165 -6.27 16.29 -3.33
CA LYS A 165 -6.15 16.90 -4.68
C LYS A 165 -4.84 16.61 -5.39
N ASP A 166 -3.77 16.36 -4.65
CA ASP A 166 -2.48 16.03 -5.23
C ASP A 166 -2.51 14.67 -5.93
N PHE A 167 -3.37 13.77 -5.51
CA PHE A 167 -3.29 12.36 -5.88
C PHE A 167 -1.89 11.80 -5.63
N TYR A 168 -1.06 11.77 -6.69
CA TYR A 168 0.36 11.36 -6.68
C TYR A 168 1.27 12.40 -7.38
N LYS A 169 0.73 13.58 -7.68
CA LYS A 169 1.48 14.72 -8.18
C LYS A 169 2.04 15.51 -7.00
N ASN A 170 2.81 16.55 -7.27
CA ASN A 170 3.48 17.38 -6.27
C ASN A 170 4.45 16.56 -5.38
N THR A 171 5.31 17.22 -4.67
CA THR A 171 6.22 16.61 -3.69
C THR A 171 5.50 16.37 -2.36
N PRO A 172 5.86 15.33 -1.59
CA PRO A 172 5.40 15.18 -0.21
C PRO A 172 5.77 16.43 0.62
N ARG A 173 4.84 16.87 1.48
CA ARG A 173 5.04 18.02 2.38
C ARG A 173 5.77 17.57 3.63
N MET A 174 7.07 17.75 3.65
CA MET A 174 7.91 17.25 4.76
C MET A 174 7.63 17.99 6.07
N ASP A 175 7.23 19.27 6.01
CA ASP A 175 6.84 20.06 7.19
C ASP A 175 5.59 19.49 7.88
N ASP A 176 4.64 18.96 7.10
CA ASP A 176 3.46 18.30 7.65
C ASP A 176 3.82 16.99 8.37
N PHE A 177 4.78 16.24 7.82
CA PHE A 177 5.26 15.05 8.50
C PHE A 177 6.07 15.40 9.75
N ALA A 178 6.88 16.46 9.70
CA ALA A 178 7.58 16.99 10.87
C ALA A 178 6.61 17.37 11.99
N LEU A 179 5.48 18.02 11.65
CA LEU A 179 4.44 18.32 12.63
C LEU A 179 3.84 17.04 13.23
N ALA A 180 3.65 15.98 12.46
CA ALA A 180 3.19 14.70 13.01
C ALA A 180 4.21 14.11 13.99
N MET A 181 5.51 14.14 13.67
CA MET A 181 6.58 13.69 14.57
C MET A 181 6.59 14.46 15.90
N GLN A 182 6.23 15.75 15.87
CA GLN A 182 6.18 16.58 17.08
C GLN A 182 4.93 16.32 17.94
N LYS A 183 3.79 16.03 17.30
CA LYS A 183 2.49 15.94 17.99
C LYS A 183 2.15 14.55 18.49
N ILE A 184 2.60 13.52 17.80
CA ILE A 184 2.30 12.13 18.15
C ILE A 184 3.29 11.65 19.22
N ASN A 185 2.75 11.12 20.31
CA ASN A 185 3.57 10.49 21.35
C ASN A 185 4.05 9.10 20.88
N PRO A 186 5.36 8.89 20.68
CA PRO A 186 5.90 7.61 20.19
C PRO A 186 5.67 6.43 21.15
N ASP A 187 5.46 6.68 22.44
CA ASP A 187 5.15 5.62 23.43
C ASP A 187 3.72 5.05 23.25
N LYS A 188 2.85 5.76 22.52
CA LYS A 188 1.45 5.37 22.31
C LYS A 188 1.13 4.99 20.88
N THR A 189 1.76 5.65 19.93
CA THR A 189 1.44 5.51 18.49
C THR A 189 2.73 5.49 17.68
N THR A 190 2.98 4.42 16.95
CA THR A 190 4.10 4.37 16.01
C THR A 190 3.76 5.18 14.77
N LEU A 191 4.66 6.08 14.36
CA LEU A 191 4.51 6.81 13.10
C LEU A 191 5.20 6.07 11.96
N CYS A 192 4.46 5.91 10.86
CA CYS A 192 4.97 5.35 9.62
C CYS A 192 4.91 6.40 8.51
N TYR A 193 6.04 6.64 7.84
CA TYR A 193 6.09 7.51 6.67
C TYR A 193 5.62 6.79 5.42
N ASN A 194 4.78 7.45 4.62
CA ASN A 194 4.42 6.95 3.31
C ASN A 194 4.52 8.07 2.26
N GLY A 195 5.61 8.14 1.57
CA GLY A 195 5.87 9.13 0.51
C GLY A 195 6.56 8.51 -0.70
N ASP A 196 7.21 9.35 -1.51
CA ASP A 196 7.92 8.95 -2.73
C ASP A 196 9.31 8.40 -2.41
N ILE A 197 9.37 7.21 -1.85
CA ILE A 197 10.63 6.45 -1.75
C ILE A 197 10.71 5.58 -3.00
N THR A 198 11.59 5.96 -3.93
CA THR A 198 11.76 5.31 -5.23
C THR A 198 13.19 4.82 -5.49
N ASP A 199 14.15 5.30 -4.70
CA ASP A 199 15.56 5.02 -4.78
C ASP A 199 16.29 5.36 -3.46
N THR A 200 17.57 5.06 -3.40
CA THR A 200 18.42 5.36 -2.24
C THR A 200 18.53 6.85 -1.94
N ASN A 201 18.48 7.72 -2.95
CA ASN A 201 18.58 9.17 -2.74
C ASN A 201 17.35 9.71 -2.01
N SER A 202 16.14 9.31 -2.45
CA SER A 202 14.89 9.70 -1.80
C SER A 202 14.78 9.13 -0.38
N PHE A 203 15.31 7.95 -0.16
CA PHE A 203 15.40 7.34 1.17
C PHE A 203 16.38 8.10 2.09
N ASN A 204 17.59 8.38 1.63
CA ASN A 204 18.57 9.14 2.41
C ASN A 204 18.06 10.54 2.74
N ALA A 205 17.45 11.23 1.78
CA ALA A 205 16.85 12.55 2.03
C ALA A 205 15.76 12.50 3.12
N LEU A 206 14.96 11.41 3.20
CA LEU A 206 13.99 11.22 4.27
C LEU A 206 14.69 10.99 5.62
N THR A 207 15.66 10.08 5.68
CA THR A 207 16.34 9.71 6.94
C THR A 207 17.25 10.81 7.44
N ASP A 208 17.81 11.64 6.57
CA ASP A 208 18.56 12.85 6.96
C ASP A 208 17.64 13.89 7.62
N CYS A 209 16.40 14.04 7.11
CA CYS A 209 15.41 14.92 7.73
C CYS A 209 14.79 14.34 9.01
N PHE A 210 14.61 13.03 9.08
CA PHE A 210 13.95 12.34 10.19
C PHE A 210 14.77 11.11 10.63
N PRO A 211 15.87 11.31 11.36
CA PRO A 211 16.76 10.21 11.75
C PRO A 211 16.11 9.19 12.69
N ASP A 212 15.07 9.60 13.43
CA ASP A 212 14.36 8.74 14.37
C ASP A 212 13.19 7.96 13.74
N ILE A 213 13.01 8.05 12.41
CA ILE A 213 11.96 7.29 11.75
C ILE A 213 12.33 5.81 11.67
N ASP A 214 11.44 4.94 12.12
CA ASP A 214 11.68 3.49 12.16
C ASP A 214 10.76 2.69 11.21
N GLU A 215 9.67 3.27 10.72
CA GLU A 215 8.71 2.60 9.85
C GLU A 215 8.43 3.38 8.57
N ILE A 216 8.62 2.73 7.43
CA ILE A 216 8.42 3.31 6.10
C ILE A 216 7.53 2.41 5.25
N MET A 217 6.43 2.97 4.75
CA MET A 217 5.52 2.28 3.84
C MET A 217 5.79 2.71 2.40
N ILE A 218 6.08 1.76 1.52
CA ILE A 218 6.41 2.00 0.12
C ILE A 218 5.33 1.39 -0.79
N GLY A 219 4.85 2.15 -1.74
CA GLY A 219 3.89 1.67 -2.75
C GLY A 219 4.54 1.56 -4.13
N ARG A 220 4.40 2.61 -4.92
CA ARG A 220 4.85 2.67 -6.32
C ARG A 220 6.33 2.33 -6.51
N GLY A 221 7.18 2.71 -5.55
CA GLY A 221 8.62 2.41 -5.60
C GLY A 221 8.90 0.91 -5.68
N LEU A 222 8.18 0.08 -4.92
CA LEU A 222 8.33 -1.38 -4.96
C LEU A 222 7.84 -2.01 -6.26
N PHE A 223 6.83 -1.43 -6.92
CA PHE A 223 6.41 -1.88 -8.24
C PHE A 223 7.35 -1.40 -9.35
N ALA A 224 7.97 -0.24 -9.18
CA ALA A 224 9.00 0.26 -10.09
C ALA A 224 10.31 -0.53 -9.95
N ASN A 225 10.69 -0.88 -8.74
CA ASN A 225 11.86 -1.69 -8.41
C ASN A 225 11.55 -2.66 -7.25
N PRO A 226 11.20 -3.92 -7.52
CA PRO A 226 10.92 -4.90 -6.45
C PRO A 226 12.12 -5.17 -5.51
N ALA A 227 13.35 -4.90 -5.95
CA ALA A 227 14.56 -5.04 -5.14
C ALA A 227 14.87 -3.78 -4.29
N LEU A 228 14.05 -2.73 -4.36
CA LEU A 228 14.32 -1.45 -3.72
C LEU A 228 14.69 -1.59 -2.23
N ILE A 229 13.95 -2.37 -1.45
CA ILE A 229 14.25 -2.51 -0.01
C ILE A 229 15.60 -3.21 0.20
N ALA A 230 15.97 -4.19 -0.62
CA ALA A 230 17.30 -4.79 -0.55
C ALA A 230 18.39 -3.75 -0.76
N GLU A 231 18.23 -2.89 -1.78
CA GLU A 231 19.15 -1.77 -2.04
C GLU A 231 19.24 -0.80 -0.86
N LEU A 232 18.08 -0.43 -0.27
CA LEU A 232 18.03 0.44 0.92
C LEU A 232 18.69 -0.17 2.16
N LYS A 233 18.66 -1.50 2.27
CA LYS A 233 19.35 -2.27 3.33
C LYS A 233 20.85 -2.52 3.01
N GLY A 234 21.36 -2.02 1.87
CA GLY A 234 22.75 -2.25 1.44
C GLY A 234 23.02 -3.68 0.96
N ILE A 235 21.97 -4.45 0.66
CA ILE A 235 22.09 -5.82 0.13
C ILE A 235 22.28 -5.72 -1.38
N SER A 236 23.49 -6.05 -1.86
CA SER A 236 23.79 -6.06 -3.28
C SER A 236 23.40 -7.39 -3.92
N MET A 237 22.83 -7.32 -5.10
CA MET A 237 22.57 -8.45 -5.99
C MET A 237 23.35 -8.24 -7.27
N ASP A 238 23.96 -9.27 -7.80
CA ASP A 238 24.50 -9.16 -9.14
C ASP A 238 23.37 -9.12 -10.19
N LYS A 239 23.74 -8.72 -11.40
CA LYS A 239 22.73 -8.54 -12.47
C LYS A 239 22.01 -9.83 -12.84
N ALA A 240 22.67 -10.97 -12.77
CA ALA A 240 22.09 -12.27 -13.09
C ALA A 240 21.09 -12.71 -12.01
N GLU A 241 21.43 -12.51 -10.74
CA GLU A 241 20.57 -12.77 -9.60
C GLU A 241 19.32 -11.88 -9.64
N LEU A 242 19.52 -10.56 -9.82
CA LEU A 242 18.39 -9.61 -9.91
C LEU A 242 17.44 -9.98 -11.05
N ARG A 243 17.98 -10.27 -12.23
CA ARG A 243 17.19 -10.72 -13.39
C ARG A 243 16.37 -11.98 -13.07
N ALA A 244 17.00 -12.97 -12.44
CA ALA A 244 16.33 -14.22 -12.09
C ALA A 244 15.19 -13.99 -11.08
N ARG A 245 15.43 -13.22 -10.02
CA ARG A 245 14.42 -12.88 -9.02
C ARG A 245 13.25 -12.08 -9.62
N LEU A 246 13.54 -11.06 -10.42
CA LEU A 246 12.51 -10.26 -11.11
C LEU A 246 11.68 -11.12 -12.07
N LYS A 247 12.32 -12.03 -12.81
CA LYS A 247 11.61 -12.94 -13.71
C LYS A 247 10.70 -13.89 -12.94
N ASN A 248 11.19 -14.50 -11.87
CA ASN A 248 10.40 -15.41 -11.04
C ASN A 248 9.24 -14.68 -10.37
N TRP A 249 9.47 -13.50 -9.81
CA TRP A 249 8.42 -12.63 -9.26
C TRP A 249 7.33 -12.32 -10.29
N HIS A 250 7.72 -11.91 -11.48
CA HIS A 250 6.80 -11.63 -12.58
C HIS A 250 5.99 -12.87 -12.99
N ASP A 251 6.68 -14.01 -13.17
CA ASP A 251 6.05 -15.24 -13.68
C ASP A 251 5.10 -15.85 -12.63
N GLU A 252 5.42 -15.75 -11.35
CA GLU A 252 4.52 -16.17 -10.26
C GLU A 252 3.24 -15.33 -10.24
N ILE A 253 3.33 -14.00 -10.37
CA ILE A 253 2.15 -13.14 -10.44
C ILE A 253 1.31 -13.47 -11.66
N LEU A 254 1.92 -13.64 -12.82
CA LEU A 254 1.22 -14.00 -14.05
C LEU A 254 0.49 -15.34 -13.89
N SER A 255 1.16 -16.35 -13.36
CA SER A 255 0.59 -17.66 -13.10
C SER A 255 -0.59 -17.59 -12.13
N GLY A 256 -0.43 -16.83 -11.03
CA GLY A 256 -1.50 -16.60 -10.07
C GLY A 256 -2.71 -15.91 -10.68
N TYR A 257 -2.52 -14.89 -11.51
CA TYR A 257 -3.64 -14.24 -12.21
C TYR A 257 -4.32 -15.16 -13.22
N LEU A 258 -3.58 -15.98 -13.95
CA LEU A 258 -4.15 -16.96 -14.87
C LEU A 258 -4.98 -18.03 -14.16
N SER A 259 -4.66 -18.36 -12.91
CA SER A 259 -5.46 -19.30 -12.09
C SER A 259 -6.72 -18.69 -11.50
N ILE A 260 -6.75 -17.35 -11.31
CA ILE A 260 -7.86 -16.64 -10.68
C ILE A 260 -8.91 -16.18 -11.68
N PHE A 261 -8.45 -15.68 -12.83
CA PHE A 261 -9.32 -15.10 -13.84
C PHE A 261 -9.77 -16.15 -14.85
N SER A 262 -11.03 -16.05 -15.28
CA SER A 262 -11.60 -16.96 -16.28
C SER A 262 -11.05 -16.73 -17.70
N GLY A 263 -10.36 -15.62 -17.93
CA GLY A 263 -9.84 -15.24 -19.23
C GLY A 263 -8.42 -14.67 -19.18
N GLU A 264 -7.58 -15.07 -20.16
CA GLU A 264 -6.20 -14.58 -20.29
C GLU A 264 -6.12 -13.04 -20.40
N LYS A 265 -7.14 -12.41 -20.99
CA LYS A 265 -7.18 -10.95 -21.18
C LYS A 265 -7.19 -10.20 -19.85
N ASP A 266 -7.90 -10.72 -18.85
CA ASP A 266 -7.97 -10.11 -17.53
C ASP A 266 -6.63 -10.23 -16.79
N ALA A 267 -5.98 -11.39 -16.90
CA ALA A 267 -4.63 -11.58 -16.36
C ALA A 267 -3.62 -10.64 -17.02
N ILE A 268 -3.62 -10.53 -18.33
CA ILE A 268 -2.76 -9.60 -19.08
C ILE A 268 -3.06 -8.14 -18.67
N PHE A 269 -4.31 -7.77 -18.49
CA PHE A 269 -4.69 -6.44 -18.08
C PHE A 269 -4.07 -6.10 -16.71
N ARG A 270 -4.13 -7.01 -15.75
CA ARG A 270 -3.49 -6.84 -14.44
C ARG A 270 -1.97 -6.79 -14.53
N MET A 271 -1.36 -7.61 -15.35
CA MET A 271 0.09 -7.54 -15.58
C MET A 271 0.52 -6.19 -16.19
N LYS A 272 -0.29 -5.61 -17.09
CA LYS A 272 -0.02 -4.27 -17.63
C LYS A 272 -0.03 -3.19 -16.55
N GLU A 273 -0.85 -3.30 -15.51
CA GLU A 273 -0.84 -2.37 -14.38
C GLU A 273 0.52 -2.42 -13.63
N ILE A 274 1.12 -3.61 -13.50
CA ILE A 274 2.46 -3.79 -12.90
C ILE A 274 3.54 -3.23 -13.84
N TRP A 275 3.49 -3.56 -15.12
CA TRP A 275 4.43 -3.07 -16.11
C TRP A 275 4.41 -1.54 -16.27
N ALA A 276 3.30 -0.88 -15.96
CA ALA A 276 3.23 0.58 -15.96
C ALA A 276 4.24 1.22 -14.98
N TYR A 277 4.65 0.50 -13.95
CA TYR A 277 5.69 0.91 -13.01
C TYR A 277 7.06 0.29 -13.36
N MET A 278 7.11 -1.02 -13.62
CA MET A 278 8.34 -1.79 -13.71
C MET A 278 9.14 -1.54 -15.00
N HIS A 279 8.51 -1.07 -16.09
CA HIS A 279 9.18 -0.97 -17.40
C HIS A 279 10.47 -0.14 -17.37
N GLY A 280 10.58 0.83 -16.43
CA GLY A 280 11.77 1.67 -16.26
C GLY A 280 13.05 0.93 -15.89
N LEU A 281 12.96 -0.31 -15.38
CA LEU A 281 14.11 -1.17 -15.09
C LEU A 281 14.78 -1.73 -16.35
N PHE A 282 14.11 -1.71 -17.49
CA PHE A 282 14.56 -2.41 -18.69
C PHE A 282 15.13 -1.44 -19.72
N SER A 283 16.05 -1.95 -20.55
CA SER A 283 16.55 -1.24 -21.71
C SER A 283 15.41 -0.90 -22.68
N ASP A 284 15.51 0.22 -23.40
CA ASP A 284 14.45 0.68 -24.31
C ASP A 284 13.05 0.77 -23.65
N SER A 285 12.97 1.18 -22.38
CA SER A 285 11.80 1.12 -21.52
C SER A 285 10.50 1.64 -22.16
N GLU A 286 10.54 2.80 -22.83
CA GLU A 286 9.38 3.38 -23.51
C GLU A 286 8.88 2.54 -24.69
N LYS A 287 9.81 1.95 -25.46
CA LYS A 287 9.49 1.08 -26.60
C LYS A 287 8.91 -0.24 -26.12
N LEU A 288 9.49 -0.80 -25.06
CA LEU A 288 8.98 -1.99 -24.36
C LEU A 288 7.56 -1.75 -23.85
N TRP A 289 7.35 -0.65 -23.13
CA TRP A 289 6.03 -0.30 -22.60
C TRP A 289 4.97 -0.14 -23.68
N LYS A 290 5.31 0.50 -24.81
CA LYS A 290 4.41 0.61 -25.96
C LYS A 290 3.99 -0.75 -26.52
N LYS A 291 4.90 -1.74 -26.57
CA LYS A 291 4.61 -3.11 -27.01
C LYS A 291 3.69 -3.82 -26.01
N ILE A 292 4.02 -3.78 -24.70
CA ILE A 292 3.23 -4.41 -23.64
C ILE A 292 1.80 -3.85 -23.60
N LYS A 293 1.63 -2.53 -23.67
CA LYS A 293 0.29 -1.90 -23.70
C LYS A 293 -0.59 -2.44 -24.85
N LYS A 294 0.00 -2.71 -26.00
CA LYS A 294 -0.73 -3.11 -27.20
C LYS A 294 -1.01 -4.59 -27.30
N CYS A 295 -0.29 -5.45 -26.56
CA CYS A 295 -0.49 -6.91 -26.68
C CYS A 295 -1.91 -7.29 -26.24
N GLN A 296 -2.50 -8.26 -26.93
CA GLN A 296 -3.88 -8.72 -26.71
C GLN A 296 -3.96 -10.22 -26.37
N THR A 297 -2.92 -10.98 -26.70
CA THR A 297 -2.86 -12.42 -26.48
C THR A 297 -1.77 -12.78 -25.48
N LEU A 298 -1.93 -13.89 -24.77
CA LEU A 298 -0.94 -14.37 -23.82
C LEU A 298 0.38 -14.75 -24.51
N ASN A 299 0.31 -15.27 -25.72
CA ASN A 299 1.50 -15.63 -26.50
C ASN A 299 2.33 -14.39 -26.88
N ASP A 300 1.67 -13.33 -27.37
CA ASP A 300 2.35 -12.05 -27.65
C ASP A 300 2.97 -11.46 -26.39
N TYR A 301 2.19 -11.46 -25.28
CA TYR A 301 2.67 -10.98 -24.00
C TYR A 301 3.92 -11.72 -23.54
N LYS A 302 3.87 -13.06 -23.47
CA LYS A 302 5.02 -13.90 -23.07
C LYS A 302 6.23 -13.71 -23.97
N SER A 303 6.02 -13.54 -25.28
CA SER A 303 7.10 -13.29 -26.24
C SER A 303 7.82 -11.97 -25.98
N ILE A 304 7.04 -10.87 -25.77
CA ILE A 304 7.60 -9.54 -25.46
C ILE A 304 8.35 -9.57 -24.13
N VAL A 305 7.77 -10.20 -23.09
CA VAL A 305 8.37 -10.32 -21.77
C VAL A 305 9.68 -11.10 -21.80
N ARG A 306 9.70 -12.23 -22.50
CA ARG A 306 10.94 -13.03 -22.67
C ARG A 306 12.05 -12.18 -23.29
N MET A 307 11.75 -11.48 -24.39
CA MET A 307 12.74 -10.59 -25.04
C MET A 307 13.24 -9.50 -24.09
N ALA A 308 12.36 -8.94 -23.25
CA ALA A 308 12.75 -7.93 -22.28
C ALA A 308 13.72 -8.49 -21.23
N PHE A 309 13.43 -9.66 -20.65
CA PHE A 309 14.32 -10.31 -19.69
C PHE A 309 15.62 -10.84 -20.31
N ASP A 310 15.60 -11.23 -21.59
CA ASP A 310 16.83 -11.64 -22.29
C ASP A 310 17.78 -10.46 -22.56
N ALA A 311 17.25 -9.25 -22.63
CA ALA A 311 18.01 -8.01 -22.85
C ALA A 311 18.29 -7.23 -21.53
N PHE A 312 17.84 -7.74 -20.36
CA PHE A 312 18.01 -7.09 -19.03
C PHE A 312 19.48 -7.07 -18.53
#